data_6c5343cf463b5bcd934819d86acfce00
#
_entry.id   6c5343cf463b5bcd934819d86acfce00
#
_cell.length_a   1.000
_cell.length_b   1.000
_cell.length_c   1.000
_cell.angle_alpha   90.00
_cell.angle_beta   90.00
_cell.angle_gamma   90.00
#
_symmetry.space_group_name_H-M   'P 1'
#
loop_
_entity.id
_entity.type
_entity.pdbx_description
1 polymer ?
#
loop_
_entity_poly.entity_id
_entity_poly.type
_entity_poly.pdbx_seq_one_letter_code
_entity_poly.pdbx_strand_id
1 'polypeptide(L)'
;NTDDIRNAPAIDIIQSLQQFESIHQKILPHICDLRKLIKDMTERTMICAIYLLFGKMMQTLEVIFLLAKEGRNQEVGELVRSVNENCDLISLFILNSSDEYLNKWFDGEIIEHAKAREAIHKFLNRLNLQDPVSKEELPVYEVSTYIYRVFSKYTHSSYAALLDSVDVFNKDFDFHRFAGYHYIKRNFHIIRKAIVETLLRLISLYLALSDNDNYLKVDNILKEIMPTVTEEEIKNILEKFTQKKR
;
A
#
# COMPACT_ATOMS: atom_id res chain seq x y z
N ASN A 1 -8.06 -36.89 3.94
CA ASN A 1 -9.10 -36.16 3.22
C ASN A 1 -8.53 -34.83 2.76
N THR A 2 -8.05 -34.81 1.51
CA THR A 2 -7.44 -33.61 0.89
C THR A 2 -8.46 -32.52 0.55
N ASP A 3 -9.74 -32.83 0.58
CA ASP A 3 -10.82 -31.91 0.23
C ASP A 3 -11.22 -30.99 1.38
N ASP A 4 -11.06 -31.41 2.65
CA ASP A 4 -11.39 -30.60 3.80
C ASP A 4 -10.41 -29.44 4.05
N ILE A 5 -9.15 -29.60 3.62
CA ILE A 5 -8.12 -28.56 3.73
C ILE A 5 -8.32 -27.47 2.66
N ARG A 6 -8.96 -27.80 1.54
CA ARG A 6 -9.20 -26.86 0.44
C ARG A 6 -10.38 -25.90 0.68
N ASN A 7 -11.38 -26.29 1.45
CA ASN A 7 -12.61 -25.52 1.62
C ASN A 7 -12.60 -24.52 2.78
N ALA A 8 -11.95 -24.82 3.91
CA ALA A 8 -11.88 -23.91 5.04
C ALA A 8 -11.11 -22.59 4.77
N PRO A 9 -9.95 -22.61 4.07
CA PRO A 9 -9.24 -21.37 3.72
C PRO A 9 -9.99 -20.48 2.73
N ALA A 10 -10.86 -21.04 1.90
CA ALA A 10 -11.58 -20.28 0.86
C ALA A 10 -12.61 -19.30 1.46
N ILE A 11 -13.29 -19.70 2.53
CA ILE A 11 -14.31 -18.86 3.17
C ILE A 11 -13.66 -17.63 3.82
N ASP A 12 -12.60 -17.82 4.57
CA ASP A 12 -11.86 -16.73 5.23
C ASP A 12 -11.29 -15.74 4.21
N ILE A 13 -10.84 -16.25 3.07
CA ILE A 13 -10.26 -15.45 1.99
C ILE A 13 -11.34 -14.60 1.32
N ILE A 14 -12.49 -15.19 0.97
CA ILE A 14 -13.59 -14.46 0.37
C ILE A 14 -14.11 -13.38 1.31
N GLN A 15 -14.28 -13.70 2.60
CA GLN A 15 -14.74 -12.74 3.60
C GLN A 15 -13.79 -11.55 3.74
N SER A 16 -12.50 -11.79 3.73
CA SER A 16 -11.53 -10.72 3.86
C SER A 16 -11.42 -9.88 2.57
N LEU A 17 -11.55 -10.47 1.38
CA LEU A 17 -11.65 -9.68 0.14
C LEU A 17 -12.92 -8.82 0.15
N GLN A 18 -14.05 -9.34 0.63
CA GLN A 18 -15.26 -8.57 0.83
C GLN A 18 -15.08 -7.41 1.82
N GLN A 19 -14.34 -7.65 2.91
CA GLN A 19 -13.96 -6.59 3.85
C GLN A 19 -13.14 -5.51 3.17
N PHE A 20 -12.14 -5.88 2.36
CA PHE A 20 -11.31 -4.91 1.62
C PHE A 20 -12.12 -4.12 0.60
N GLU A 21 -13.04 -4.78 -0.12
CA GLU A 21 -13.97 -4.10 -1.03
C GLU A 21 -14.89 -3.13 -0.27
N SER A 22 -15.40 -3.53 0.89
CA SER A 22 -16.20 -2.65 1.76
C SER A 22 -15.42 -1.41 2.19
N ILE A 23 -14.16 -1.58 2.58
CA ILE A 23 -13.29 -0.45 2.97
C ILE A 23 -12.99 0.44 1.77
N HIS A 24 -12.72 -0.14 0.60
CA HIS A 24 -12.55 0.61 -0.64
C HIS A 24 -13.76 1.50 -0.92
N GLN A 25 -14.99 0.98 -0.78
CA GLN A 25 -16.22 1.76 -0.95
C GLN A 25 -16.35 2.89 0.09
N LYS A 26 -15.83 2.71 1.30
CA LYS A 26 -15.80 3.77 2.33
C LYS A 26 -14.77 4.86 2.02
N ILE A 27 -13.72 4.55 1.28
CA ILE A 27 -12.69 5.53 0.86
C ILE A 27 -13.21 6.41 -0.29
N LEU A 28 -13.98 5.87 -1.21
CA LEU A 28 -14.44 6.59 -2.42
C LEU A 28 -15.08 7.96 -2.16
N PRO A 29 -16.00 8.13 -1.17
CA PRO A 29 -16.59 9.43 -0.86
C PRO A 29 -15.54 10.50 -0.52
N HIS A 30 -14.47 10.11 0.20
CA HIS A 30 -13.39 11.05 0.55
C HIS A 30 -12.61 11.52 -0.69
N ILE A 31 -12.41 10.64 -1.67
CA ILE A 31 -11.79 11.03 -2.95
C ILE A 31 -12.74 11.97 -3.72
N CYS A 32 -14.05 11.67 -3.73
CA CYS A 32 -15.04 12.55 -4.35
C CYS A 32 -15.09 13.93 -3.68
N ASP A 33 -14.92 14.01 -2.37
CA ASP A 33 -14.87 15.28 -1.65
C ASP A 33 -13.63 16.11 -2.01
N LEU A 34 -12.47 15.47 -2.25
CA LEU A 34 -11.29 16.17 -2.76
C LEU A 34 -11.56 16.86 -4.11
N ARG A 35 -12.39 16.25 -4.96
CA ARG A 35 -12.79 16.86 -6.24
C ARG A 35 -13.46 18.22 -6.07
N LYS A 36 -14.20 18.41 -4.99
CA LYS A 36 -14.89 19.67 -4.68
C LYS A 36 -13.93 20.83 -4.36
N LEU A 37 -12.71 20.51 -3.94
CA LEU A 37 -11.66 21.50 -3.67
C LEU A 37 -10.95 22.00 -4.93
N ILE A 38 -11.16 21.33 -6.08
CA ILE A 38 -10.51 21.64 -7.34
C ILE A 38 -11.47 22.48 -8.19
N LYS A 39 -11.09 23.72 -8.46
CA LYS A 39 -11.88 24.63 -9.31
C LYS A 39 -11.81 24.23 -10.78
N ASP A 40 -10.59 24.02 -11.25
CA ASP A 40 -10.31 23.61 -12.64
C ASP A 40 -9.31 22.46 -12.64
N MET A 41 -9.60 21.38 -13.37
CA MET A 41 -8.73 20.21 -13.50
C MET A 41 -7.44 20.49 -14.28
N THR A 42 -7.35 21.63 -14.95
CA THR A 42 -6.12 22.08 -15.63
C THR A 42 -5.17 22.84 -14.71
N GLU A 43 -5.61 23.17 -13.49
CA GLU A 43 -4.76 23.82 -12.49
C GLU A 43 -3.66 22.89 -12.00
N ARG A 44 -2.42 23.36 -12.02
CA ARG A 44 -1.25 22.64 -11.51
C ARG A 44 -1.11 22.78 -10.00
N THR A 45 -2.10 22.31 -9.28
CA THR A 45 -2.12 22.39 -7.81
C THR A 45 -1.82 21.04 -7.17
N MET A 46 -1.28 21.06 -5.96
CA MET A 46 -1.03 19.85 -5.16
C MET A 46 -2.31 19.01 -5.00
N ILE A 47 -3.45 19.67 -4.72
CA ILE A 47 -4.74 18.98 -4.55
C ILE A 47 -5.17 18.28 -5.84
N CYS A 48 -4.99 18.93 -7.01
CA CYS A 48 -5.29 18.33 -8.31
C CYS A 48 -4.43 17.08 -8.55
N ALA A 49 -3.11 17.17 -8.33
CA ALA A 49 -2.21 16.04 -8.48
C ALA A 49 -2.58 14.88 -7.55
N ILE A 50 -2.83 15.17 -6.27
CA ILE A 50 -3.18 14.16 -5.27
C ILE A 50 -4.53 13.50 -5.59
N TYR A 51 -5.53 14.27 -6.02
CA TYR A 51 -6.81 13.73 -6.47
C TYR A 51 -6.65 12.74 -7.63
N LEU A 52 -5.86 13.09 -8.65
CA LEU A 52 -5.60 12.22 -9.80
C LEU A 52 -4.86 10.94 -9.38
N LEU A 53 -3.88 11.04 -8.49
CA LEU A 53 -3.16 9.88 -7.96
C LEU A 53 -4.07 8.98 -7.14
N PHE A 54 -4.92 9.51 -6.26
CA PHE A 54 -5.90 8.72 -5.55
C PHE A 54 -6.90 8.06 -6.50
N GLY A 55 -7.41 8.78 -7.49
CA GLY A 55 -8.30 8.21 -8.51
C GLY A 55 -7.65 6.99 -9.19
N LYS A 56 -6.38 7.11 -9.59
CA LYS A 56 -5.61 6.00 -10.15
C LYS A 56 -5.45 4.84 -9.16
N MET A 57 -5.15 5.13 -7.89
CA MET A 57 -5.01 4.11 -6.85
C MET A 57 -6.31 3.34 -6.63
N MET A 58 -7.45 4.04 -6.56
CA MET A 58 -8.75 3.40 -6.37
C MET A 58 -9.11 2.46 -7.51
N GLN A 59 -8.91 2.89 -8.77
CA GLN A 59 -9.09 2.03 -9.94
C GLN A 59 -8.14 0.81 -9.90
N THR A 60 -6.90 1.02 -9.49
CA THR A 60 -5.92 -0.06 -9.37
C THR A 60 -6.32 -1.07 -8.30
N LEU A 61 -6.84 -0.62 -7.14
CA LEU A 61 -7.35 -1.51 -6.08
C LEU A 61 -8.53 -2.35 -6.55
N GLU A 62 -9.46 -1.79 -7.34
CA GLU A 62 -10.56 -2.57 -7.94
C GLU A 62 -10.04 -3.72 -8.80
N VAL A 63 -9.05 -3.45 -9.65
CA VAL A 63 -8.42 -4.49 -10.49
C VAL A 63 -7.67 -5.51 -9.63
N ILE A 64 -7.00 -5.08 -8.56
CA ILE A 64 -6.33 -5.98 -7.61
C ILE A 64 -7.33 -6.96 -6.98
N PHE A 65 -8.52 -6.49 -6.57
CA PHE A 65 -9.54 -7.37 -6.00
C PHE A 65 -10.05 -8.40 -7.00
N LEU A 66 -10.27 -8.01 -8.25
CA LEU A 66 -10.68 -8.92 -9.31
C LEU A 66 -9.62 -9.99 -9.56
N LEU A 67 -8.37 -9.58 -9.73
CA LEU A 67 -7.25 -10.50 -9.98
C LEU A 67 -6.96 -11.40 -8.79
N ALA A 68 -7.12 -10.90 -7.56
CA ALA A 68 -6.95 -11.70 -6.36
C ALA A 68 -8.02 -12.80 -6.24
N LYS A 69 -9.26 -12.53 -6.63
CA LYS A 69 -10.33 -13.53 -6.69
C LYS A 69 -10.01 -14.63 -7.71
N GLU A 70 -9.33 -14.28 -8.79
CA GLU A 70 -8.88 -15.21 -9.84
C GLU A 70 -7.55 -15.92 -9.52
N GLY A 71 -6.94 -15.63 -8.37
CA GLY A 71 -5.64 -16.20 -7.98
C GLY A 71 -4.44 -15.68 -8.80
N ARG A 72 -4.55 -14.53 -9.46
CA ARG A 72 -3.50 -13.92 -10.28
C ARG A 72 -2.48 -13.18 -9.42
N ASN A 73 -1.64 -13.94 -8.73
CA ASN A 73 -0.76 -13.42 -7.69
C ASN A 73 0.34 -12.49 -8.19
N GLN A 74 0.92 -12.80 -9.34
CA GLN A 74 1.98 -11.98 -9.92
C GLN A 74 1.44 -10.59 -10.29
N GLU A 75 0.34 -10.56 -11.01
CA GLU A 75 -0.32 -9.35 -11.47
C GLU A 75 -0.80 -8.50 -10.28
N VAL A 76 -1.30 -9.13 -9.21
CA VAL A 76 -1.62 -8.44 -7.95
C VAL A 76 -0.38 -7.77 -7.37
N GLY A 77 0.77 -8.47 -7.32
CA GLY A 77 2.02 -7.93 -6.82
C GLY A 77 2.52 -6.71 -7.61
N GLU A 78 2.41 -6.78 -8.94
CA GLU A 78 2.76 -5.66 -9.84
C GLU A 78 1.87 -4.43 -9.61
N LEU A 79 0.57 -4.64 -9.48
CA LEU A 79 -0.38 -3.56 -9.26
C LEU A 79 -0.25 -2.94 -7.85
N VAL A 80 0.00 -3.75 -6.82
CA VAL A 80 0.30 -3.24 -5.46
C VAL A 80 1.55 -2.37 -5.46
N ARG A 81 2.57 -2.71 -6.27
CA ARG A 81 3.71 -1.83 -6.45
C ARG A 81 3.28 -0.47 -7.00
N SER A 82 2.42 -0.44 -8.03
CA SER A 82 1.91 0.82 -8.59
C SER A 82 1.17 1.66 -7.54
N VAL A 83 0.37 1.03 -6.65
CA VAL A 83 -0.26 1.74 -5.53
C VAL A 83 0.80 2.37 -4.60
N ASN A 84 1.83 1.62 -4.22
CA ASN A 84 2.91 2.13 -3.37
C ASN A 84 3.68 3.30 -4.02
N GLU A 85 3.93 3.22 -5.33
CA GLU A 85 4.58 4.29 -6.08
C GLU A 85 3.74 5.58 -6.09
N ASN A 86 2.42 5.47 -6.25
CA ASN A 86 1.52 6.61 -6.11
C ASN A 86 1.51 7.16 -4.66
N CYS A 87 1.57 6.30 -3.64
CA CYS A 87 1.71 6.72 -2.24
C CYS A 87 3.00 7.53 -2.00
N ASP A 88 4.12 7.12 -2.61
CA ASP A 88 5.39 7.86 -2.52
C ASP A 88 5.24 9.26 -3.13
N LEU A 89 4.59 9.40 -4.29
CA LEU A 89 4.36 10.69 -4.93
C LEU A 89 3.43 11.59 -4.12
N ILE A 90 2.33 11.04 -3.58
CA ILE A 90 1.42 11.80 -2.70
C ILE A 90 2.18 12.30 -1.48
N SER A 91 2.97 11.46 -0.84
CA SER A 91 3.78 11.88 0.31
C SER A 91 4.78 12.96 -0.06
N LEU A 92 5.44 12.83 -1.21
CA LEU A 92 6.38 13.83 -1.70
C LEU A 92 5.69 15.18 -1.89
N PHE A 93 4.51 15.22 -2.50
CA PHE A 93 3.78 16.47 -2.74
C PHE A 93 3.25 17.10 -1.47
N ILE A 94 2.84 16.31 -0.46
CA ILE A 94 2.40 16.83 0.84
C ILE A 94 3.57 17.39 1.64
N LEU A 95 4.71 16.70 1.65
CA LEU A 95 5.84 16.98 2.55
C LEU A 95 6.86 17.96 1.96
N ASN A 96 6.90 18.08 0.62
CA ASN A 96 7.84 18.97 -0.04
C ASN A 96 7.25 20.37 -0.19
N SER A 97 7.86 21.34 0.46
CA SER A 97 7.47 22.75 0.37
C SER A 97 7.83 23.41 -0.98
N SER A 98 8.55 22.72 -1.85
CA SER A 98 8.96 23.21 -3.16
C SER A 98 8.05 22.65 -4.24
N ASP A 99 7.54 23.50 -5.13
CA ASP A 99 6.72 23.09 -6.28
C ASP A 99 7.52 22.39 -7.40
N GLU A 100 8.84 22.21 -7.22
CA GLU A 100 9.70 21.66 -8.25
C GLU A 100 9.24 20.29 -8.75
N TYR A 101 9.03 19.34 -7.82
CA TYR A 101 8.58 17.98 -8.20
C TYR A 101 7.16 17.97 -8.71
N LEU A 102 6.30 18.83 -8.17
CA LEU A 102 4.93 18.98 -8.62
C LEU A 102 4.88 19.49 -10.08
N ASN A 103 5.65 20.51 -10.40
CA ASN A 103 5.75 21.05 -11.75
C ASN A 103 6.32 20.03 -12.72
N LYS A 104 7.41 19.34 -12.39
CA LYS A 104 7.97 18.23 -13.19
C LYS A 104 6.93 17.17 -13.52
N TRP A 105 6.14 16.79 -12.51
CA TRP A 105 5.10 15.77 -12.68
C TRP A 105 4.02 16.24 -13.67
N PHE A 106 3.56 17.51 -13.57
CA PHE A 106 2.60 18.08 -14.49
C PHE A 106 3.18 18.28 -15.92
N ASP A 107 4.48 18.44 -16.04
CA ASP A 107 5.18 18.51 -17.33
C ASP A 107 5.38 17.11 -17.96
N GLY A 108 4.92 16.05 -17.29
CA GLY A 108 5.03 14.67 -17.76
C GLY A 108 6.39 14.05 -17.52
N GLU A 109 7.24 14.68 -16.71
CA GLU A 109 8.53 14.10 -16.34
C GLU A 109 8.35 12.93 -15.35
N ILE A 110 9.16 11.91 -15.52
CA ILE A 110 9.18 10.75 -14.60
C ILE A 110 9.94 11.14 -13.33
N ILE A 111 9.23 11.10 -12.19
CA ILE A 111 9.86 11.25 -10.89
C ILE A 111 10.31 9.87 -10.41
N GLU A 112 11.61 9.69 -10.24
CA GLU A 112 12.15 8.44 -9.70
C GLU A 112 11.66 8.21 -8.27
N HIS A 113 11.00 7.07 -8.03
CA HIS A 113 10.48 6.74 -6.70
C HIS A 113 11.57 6.64 -5.62
N ALA A 114 12.80 6.32 -6.00
CA ALA A 114 13.94 6.37 -5.10
C ALA A 114 14.19 7.80 -4.57
N LYS A 115 14.08 8.81 -5.44
CA LYS A 115 14.20 10.23 -5.05
C LYS A 115 13.03 10.69 -4.18
N ALA A 116 11.82 10.25 -4.50
CA ALA A 116 10.64 10.54 -3.67
C ALA A 116 10.84 9.99 -2.24
N ARG A 117 11.24 8.72 -2.11
CA ARG A 117 11.51 8.13 -0.77
C ARG A 117 12.65 8.81 -0.03
N GLU A 118 13.73 9.19 -0.72
CA GLU A 118 14.83 9.93 -0.11
C GLU A 118 14.38 11.30 0.42
N ALA A 119 13.54 12.02 -0.33
CA ALA A 119 13.00 13.29 0.10
C ALA A 119 12.08 13.14 1.33
N ILE A 120 11.21 12.11 1.32
CA ILE A 120 10.35 11.78 2.46
C ILE A 120 11.20 11.43 3.69
N HIS A 121 12.23 10.61 3.52
CA HIS A 121 13.14 10.24 4.60
C HIS A 121 13.86 11.47 5.20
N LYS A 122 14.40 12.34 4.35
CA LYS A 122 15.02 13.61 4.81
C LYS A 122 14.06 14.48 5.61
N PHE A 123 12.78 14.50 5.20
CA PHE A 123 11.76 15.24 5.95
C PHE A 123 11.47 14.58 7.31
N LEU A 124 11.27 13.28 7.35
CA LEU A 124 10.99 12.55 8.59
C LEU A 124 12.15 12.64 9.58
N ASN A 125 13.39 12.60 9.11
CA ASN A 125 14.57 12.79 9.97
C ASN A 125 14.65 14.18 10.59
N ARG A 126 14.19 15.23 9.88
CA ARG A 126 14.10 16.58 10.45
C ARG A 126 13.10 16.68 11.60
N LEU A 127 12.08 15.81 11.61
CA LEU A 127 11.09 15.75 12.68
C LEU A 127 11.60 15.02 13.93
N ASN A 128 12.83 14.43 13.87
CA ASN A 128 13.42 13.63 14.96
C ASN A 128 12.45 12.59 15.52
N LEU A 129 11.71 11.92 14.63
CA LEU A 129 10.77 10.87 15.03
C LEU A 129 11.57 9.69 15.59
N GLN A 130 11.45 9.49 16.88
CA GLN A 130 12.04 8.36 17.60
C GLN A 130 10.94 7.35 17.95
N ASP A 131 11.32 6.11 18.03
CA ASP A 131 10.46 5.09 18.62
C ASP A 131 10.13 5.48 20.06
N PRO A 132 8.85 5.54 20.46
CA PRO A 132 8.46 5.98 21.80
C PRO A 132 8.98 5.06 22.92
N VAL A 133 9.30 3.80 22.60
CA VAL A 133 9.77 2.78 23.57
C VAL A 133 11.30 2.73 23.60
N SER A 134 11.94 2.51 22.44
CA SER A 134 13.40 2.32 22.35
C SER A 134 14.18 3.63 22.33
N LYS A 135 13.50 4.76 22.00
CA LYS A 135 14.15 6.05 21.73
C LYS A 135 15.13 6.03 20.55
N GLU A 136 15.15 4.96 19.79
CA GLU A 136 15.94 4.84 18.57
C GLU A 136 15.20 5.49 17.37
N GLU A 137 15.96 5.91 16.37
CA GLU A 137 15.36 6.38 15.12
C GLU A 137 14.59 5.25 14.43
N LEU A 138 13.37 5.55 13.97
CA LEU A 138 12.56 4.58 13.23
C LEU A 138 13.22 4.29 11.88
N PRO A 139 13.51 3.04 11.53
CA PRO A 139 14.17 2.67 10.27
C PRO A 139 13.18 2.74 9.08
N VAL A 140 12.49 3.87 8.92
CA VAL A 140 11.41 4.05 7.94
C VAL A 140 11.92 3.87 6.51
N TYR A 141 13.12 4.40 6.21
CA TYR A 141 13.72 4.30 4.89
C TYR A 141 14.11 2.87 4.53
N GLU A 142 14.75 2.16 5.44
CA GLU A 142 15.15 0.76 5.25
C GLU A 142 13.93 -0.14 5.05
N VAL A 143 12.90 0.04 5.87
CA VAL A 143 11.65 -0.73 5.76
C VAL A 143 10.95 -0.43 4.42
N SER A 144 10.80 0.84 4.05
CA SER A 144 10.16 1.21 2.79
C SER A 144 10.96 0.72 1.58
N THR A 145 12.29 0.81 1.62
CA THR A 145 13.18 0.30 0.58
C THR A 145 13.13 -1.22 0.47
N TYR A 146 13.10 -1.93 1.59
CA TYR A 146 12.95 -3.38 1.61
C TYR A 146 11.63 -3.81 0.96
N ILE A 147 10.54 -3.20 1.36
CA ILE A 147 9.21 -3.46 0.82
C ILE A 147 9.18 -3.21 -0.70
N TYR A 148 9.73 -2.09 -1.16
CA TYR A 148 9.82 -1.79 -2.58
C TYR A 148 10.63 -2.85 -3.35
N ARG A 149 11.77 -3.31 -2.80
CA ARG A 149 12.56 -4.39 -3.41
C ARG A 149 11.80 -5.70 -3.51
N VAL A 150 10.97 -6.03 -2.51
CA VAL A 150 10.12 -7.23 -2.56
C VAL A 150 9.14 -7.13 -3.72
N PHE A 151 8.43 -6.01 -3.87
CA PHE A 151 7.47 -5.83 -4.98
C PHE A 151 8.14 -5.71 -6.35
N SER A 152 9.35 -5.15 -6.41
CA SER A 152 10.12 -5.09 -7.66
C SER A 152 10.43 -6.47 -8.24
N LYS A 153 10.50 -7.52 -7.40
CA LYS A 153 10.70 -8.89 -7.88
C LYS A 153 9.55 -9.39 -8.76
N TYR A 154 8.32 -8.97 -8.48
CA TYR A 154 7.17 -9.32 -9.30
C TYR A 154 7.24 -8.64 -10.67
N THR A 155 7.50 -7.35 -10.71
CA THR A 155 7.59 -6.58 -11.97
C THR A 155 8.72 -7.06 -12.89
N HIS A 156 9.82 -7.55 -12.32
CA HIS A 156 10.98 -8.00 -13.10
C HIS A 156 11.00 -9.50 -13.36
N SER A 157 9.87 -10.19 -13.24
CA SER A 157 9.72 -11.62 -13.49
C SER A 157 10.85 -12.43 -12.83
N SER A 158 11.18 -12.12 -11.58
CA SER A 158 12.23 -12.85 -10.86
C SER A 158 11.82 -14.31 -10.66
N TYR A 159 12.80 -15.20 -10.54
CA TYR A 159 12.55 -16.61 -10.29
C TYR A 159 11.57 -16.85 -9.13
N ALA A 160 11.71 -16.08 -8.03
CA ALA A 160 10.80 -16.18 -6.89
C ALA A 160 9.37 -15.77 -7.23
N ALA A 161 9.17 -14.74 -8.08
CA ALA A 161 7.85 -14.33 -8.53
C ALA A 161 7.24 -15.35 -9.50
N LEU A 162 8.06 -15.93 -10.38
CA LEU A 162 7.60 -16.97 -11.31
C LEU A 162 7.21 -18.26 -10.57
N LEU A 163 7.93 -18.61 -9.49
CA LEU A 163 7.53 -19.75 -8.65
C LEU A 163 6.16 -19.53 -7.99
N ASP A 164 5.77 -18.29 -7.72
CA ASP A 164 4.45 -17.96 -7.20
C ASP A 164 3.33 -18.23 -8.25
N SER A 165 3.66 -18.39 -9.52
CA SER A 165 2.73 -18.75 -10.60
C SER A 165 2.61 -20.26 -10.84
N VAL A 166 3.41 -21.06 -10.13
CA VAL A 166 3.46 -22.53 -10.29
C VAL A 166 3.07 -23.18 -8.98
N ASP A 167 2.22 -24.19 -9.02
CA ASP A 167 1.90 -25.00 -7.85
C ASP A 167 3.07 -25.91 -7.46
N VAL A 168 3.97 -25.36 -6.65
CA VAL A 168 5.19 -26.06 -6.19
C VAL A 168 4.84 -27.25 -5.30
N PHE A 169 3.69 -27.26 -4.64
CA PHE A 169 3.31 -28.30 -3.69
C PHE A 169 2.87 -29.59 -4.40
N ASN A 170 2.23 -29.48 -5.55
CA ASN A 170 1.77 -30.63 -6.31
C ASN A 170 2.79 -31.13 -7.34
N LYS A 171 3.96 -30.49 -7.46
CA LYS A 171 4.96 -30.75 -8.51
C LYS A 171 4.38 -30.66 -9.93
N ASP A 172 3.26 -29.98 -10.05
CA ASP A 172 2.50 -29.85 -11.28
C ASP A 172 2.86 -28.49 -11.88
N PHE A 173 3.72 -28.48 -12.91
CA PHE A 173 4.08 -27.29 -13.65
C PHE A 173 2.99 -26.87 -14.64
N ASP A 174 1.74 -27.13 -14.32
CA ASP A 174 0.62 -26.76 -15.16
C ASP A 174 0.32 -25.26 -14.98
N PHE A 175 0.79 -24.45 -15.90
CA PHE A 175 0.51 -23.01 -15.96
C PHE A 175 -0.99 -22.67 -16.10
N HIS A 176 -1.85 -23.64 -16.38
CA HIS A 176 -3.30 -23.48 -16.47
C HIS A 176 -4.01 -23.63 -15.12
N ARG A 177 -3.36 -24.21 -14.12
CA ARG A 177 -3.85 -24.30 -12.76
C ARG A 177 -3.19 -23.23 -11.90
N PHE A 178 -3.70 -22.01 -12.04
CA PHE A 178 -3.21 -20.90 -11.21
C PHE A 178 -3.49 -21.17 -9.74
N ALA A 179 -2.43 -21.11 -9.01
CA ALA A 179 -2.31 -20.80 -7.60
C ALA A 179 -3.44 -21.34 -6.74
N GLY A 180 -3.19 -22.45 -6.11
CA GLY A 180 -4.03 -22.93 -5.02
C GLY A 180 -4.22 -21.84 -3.95
N TYR A 181 -5.22 -21.98 -3.13
CA TYR A 181 -5.63 -21.07 -2.07
C TYR A 181 -4.51 -20.51 -1.18
N HIS A 182 -3.34 -21.15 -1.10
CA HIS A 182 -2.18 -20.68 -0.38
C HIS A 182 -1.64 -19.34 -0.88
N TYR A 183 -1.71 -19.11 -2.20
CA TYR A 183 -1.21 -17.87 -2.80
C TYR A 183 -2.15 -16.70 -2.56
N ILE A 184 -3.46 -16.91 -2.60
CA ILE A 184 -4.44 -15.89 -2.27
C ILE A 184 -4.21 -15.41 -0.84
N LYS A 185 -4.01 -16.32 0.12
CA LYS A 185 -3.73 -15.99 1.52
C LYS A 185 -2.43 -15.18 1.69
N ARG A 186 -1.39 -15.50 0.92
CA ARG A 186 -0.12 -14.74 0.92
C ARG A 186 -0.31 -13.31 0.44
N ASN A 187 -1.13 -13.11 -0.60
CA ASN A 187 -1.41 -11.78 -1.14
C ASN A 187 -2.30 -10.91 -0.25
N PHE A 188 -2.96 -11.51 0.71
CA PHE A 188 -3.80 -10.81 1.68
C PHE A 188 -3.07 -9.68 2.38
N HIS A 189 -1.88 -9.98 2.90
CA HIS A 189 -1.07 -9.01 3.63
C HIS A 189 -0.62 -7.85 2.73
N ILE A 190 -0.34 -8.13 1.45
CA ILE A 190 0.09 -7.08 0.51
C ILE A 190 -1.07 -6.20 0.07
N ILE A 191 -2.26 -6.78 -0.17
CA ILE A 191 -3.48 -6.03 -0.49
C ILE A 191 -3.89 -5.16 0.70
N ARG A 192 -3.94 -5.75 1.89
CA ARG A 192 -4.22 -5.02 3.12
C ARG A 192 -3.27 -3.85 3.31
N LYS A 193 -1.97 -4.08 3.11
CA LYS A 193 -0.96 -3.03 3.19
C LYS A 193 -1.26 -1.91 2.19
N ALA A 194 -1.59 -2.20 0.94
CA ALA A 194 -1.91 -1.19 -0.06
C ALA A 194 -3.10 -0.31 0.37
N ILE A 195 -4.14 -0.90 0.96
CA ILE A 195 -5.29 -0.17 1.49
C ILE A 195 -4.89 0.70 2.68
N VAL A 196 -4.12 0.16 3.64
CA VAL A 196 -3.62 0.90 4.80
C VAL A 196 -2.77 2.10 4.36
N GLU A 197 -1.85 1.92 3.41
CA GLU A 197 -1.03 3.00 2.85
C GLU A 197 -1.91 4.08 2.19
N THR A 198 -2.96 3.69 1.47
CA THR A 198 -3.92 4.64 0.88
C THR A 198 -4.61 5.48 1.97
N LEU A 199 -5.09 4.84 3.04
CA LEU A 199 -5.74 5.52 4.17
C LEU A 199 -4.77 6.46 4.89
N LEU A 200 -3.53 6.02 5.12
CA LEU A 200 -2.51 6.87 5.75
C LEU A 200 -2.18 8.11 4.91
N ARG A 201 -2.21 8.02 3.58
CA ARG A 201 -2.02 9.19 2.71
C ARG A 201 -3.21 10.14 2.75
N LEU A 202 -4.44 9.63 2.84
CA LEU A 202 -5.62 10.47 3.07
C LEU A 202 -5.56 11.18 4.41
N ILE A 203 -5.19 10.47 5.48
CA ILE A 203 -4.97 11.06 6.80
C ILE A 203 -3.93 12.17 6.73
N SER A 204 -2.77 11.91 6.10
CA SER A 204 -1.71 12.90 5.95
C SER A 204 -2.19 14.15 5.20
N LEU A 205 -3.00 13.96 4.16
CA LEU A 205 -3.58 15.06 3.40
C LEU A 205 -4.55 15.89 4.23
N TYR A 206 -5.49 15.27 4.95
CA TYR A 206 -6.45 15.99 5.78
C TYR A 206 -5.78 16.74 6.93
N LEU A 207 -4.71 16.18 7.51
CA LEU A 207 -3.88 16.89 8.49
C LEU A 207 -3.20 18.11 7.85
N ALA A 208 -2.64 17.98 6.65
CA ALA A 208 -2.05 19.11 5.92
C ALA A 208 -3.06 20.20 5.58
N LEU A 209 -4.31 19.82 5.32
CA LEU A 209 -5.43 20.74 5.06
C LEU A 209 -6.10 21.28 6.34
N SER A 210 -5.68 20.83 7.53
CA SER A 210 -6.33 21.13 8.82
C SER A 210 -7.81 20.74 8.88
N ASP A 211 -8.20 19.70 8.12
CA ASP A 211 -9.57 19.16 8.05
C ASP A 211 -9.72 18.02 9.06
N ASN A 212 -9.96 18.39 10.32
CA ASN A 212 -10.06 17.44 11.43
C ASN A 212 -11.28 16.50 11.30
N ASP A 213 -12.37 16.95 10.72
CA ASP A 213 -13.59 16.13 10.59
C ASP A 213 -13.37 14.96 9.63
N ASN A 214 -12.80 15.22 8.47
CA ASN A 214 -12.49 14.18 7.50
C ASN A 214 -11.30 13.31 7.97
N TYR A 215 -10.31 13.88 8.65
CA TYR A 215 -9.27 13.11 9.33
C TYR A 215 -9.86 12.04 10.25
N LEU A 216 -10.77 12.41 11.17
CA LEU A 216 -11.38 11.47 12.13
C LEU A 216 -12.19 10.38 11.44
N LYS A 217 -12.90 10.70 10.35
CA LYS A 217 -13.65 9.71 9.58
C LYS A 217 -12.72 8.67 8.95
N VAL A 218 -11.62 9.10 8.32
CA VAL A 218 -10.64 8.19 7.69
C VAL A 218 -9.88 7.39 8.75
N ASP A 219 -9.54 7.98 9.89
CA ASP A 219 -8.92 7.27 11.01
C ASP A 219 -9.81 6.13 11.55
N ASN A 220 -11.12 6.35 11.61
CA ASN A 220 -12.06 5.28 11.97
C ASN A 220 -12.08 4.14 10.94
N ILE A 221 -12.03 4.45 9.64
CA ILE A 221 -11.92 3.42 8.59
C ILE A 221 -10.59 2.65 8.73
N LEU A 222 -9.50 3.35 9.04
CA LEU A 222 -8.20 2.71 9.27
C LEU A 222 -8.25 1.73 10.44
N LYS A 223 -8.92 2.08 11.53
CA LYS A 223 -9.09 1.21 12.70
C LYS A 223 -9.87 -0.07 12.39
N GLU A 224 -10.77 -0.06 11.42
CA GLU A 224 -11.50 -1.27 11.01
C GLU A 224 -10.59 -2.31 10.33
N ILE A 225 -9.55 -1.87 9.63
CA ILE A 225 -8.64 -2.75 8.88
C ILE A 225 -7.37 -3.10 9.67
N MET A 226 -6.95 -2.21 10.55
CA MET A 226 -5.80 -2.49 11.43
C MET A 226 -6.26 -3.42 12.57
N PRO A 227 -5.65 -4.61 12.73
CA PRO A 227 -5.85 -5.34 13.97
C PRO A 227 -5.37 -4.43 15.11
N THR A 228 -6.01 -4.57 16.24
CA THR A 228 -5.48 -4.04 17.49
C THR A 228 -4.13 -4.73 17.69
N VAL A 229 -3.06 -4.08 17.24
CA VAL A 229 -1.70 -4.58 17.46
C VAL A 229 -1.45 -4.38 18.95
N THR A 230 -1.34 -5.44 19.69
CA THR A 230 -1.05 -5.38 21.12
C THR A 230 0.39 -4.86 21.30
N GLU A 231 0.65 -4.18 22.42
CA GLU A 231 2.02 -3.73 22.77
C GLU A 231 3.03 -4.88 22.70
N GLU A 232 2.60 -6.10 23.03
CA GLU A 232 3.40 -7.31 22.97
C GLU A 232 3.76 -7.72 21.54
N GLU A 233 2.84 -7.56 20.58
CA GLU A 233 3.14 -7.82 19.17
C GLU A 233 4.10 -6.79 18.59
N ILE A 234 3.97 -5.51 18.96
CA ILE A 234 4.91 -4.45 18.59
C ILE A 234 6.31 -4.80 19.13
N LYS A 235 6.40 -5.16 20.40
CA LYS A 235 7.66 -5.56 21.03
C LYS A 235 8.30 -6.76 20.33
N ASN A 236 7.52 -7.81 20.02
CA ASN A 236 7.99 -8.99 19.30
C ASN A 236 8.47 -8.67 17.88
N ILE A 237 7.84 -7.72 17.18
CA ILE A 237 8.27 -7.26 15.87
C ILE A 237 9.60 -6.51 15.98
N LEU A 238 9.74 -5.61 16.93
CA LEU A 238 10.96 -4.82 17.16
C LEU A 238 12.14 -5.72 17.57
N GLU A 239 11.92 -6.71 18.44
CA GLU A 239 12.95 -7.68 18.83
C GLU A 239 13.46 -8.51 17.64
N LYS A 240 12.58 -8.95 16.73
CA LYS A 240 12.96 -9.66 15.50
C LYS A 240 13.79 -8.80 14.55
N PHE A 241 13.54 -7.49 14.49
CA PHE A 241 14.34 -6.56 13.68
C PHE A 241 15.72 -6.30 14.29
N THR A 242 15.82 -6.21 15.61
CA THR A 242 17.10 -5.98 16.31
C THR A 242 18.02 -7.22 16.30
N GLN A 243 17.45 -8.43 16.35
CA GLN A 243 18.24 -9.68 16.28
C GLN A 243 18.85 -9.94 14.89
N LYS A 244 18.26 -9.41 13.80
CA LYS A 244 18.82 -9.54 12.45
C LYS A 244 19.99 -8.59 12.14
N LYS A 245 20.29 -7.64 13.03
CA LYS A 245 21.43 -6.72 12.90
C LYS A 245 22.70 -7.21 13.59
N ARG A 246 22.64 -8.34 14.31
CA ARG A 246 23.80 -9.05 14.87
C ARG A 246 24.14 -10.28 14.01
#